data_19ded8c19d047c03940d22014665b0fc
#
_entry.id   19ded8c19d047c03940d22014665b0fc
#
_cell.length_a   1.000
_cell.length_b   1.000
_cell.length_c   1.000
_cell.angle_alpha   90.00
_cell.angle_beta   90.00
_cell.angle_gamma   90.00
#
_symmetry.space_group_name_H-M   'P 1'
#
loop_
_entity.id
_entity.type
_entity.pdbx_description
1 polymer ?
#
loop_
_entity_poly.entity_id
_entity_poly.type
_entity_poly.pdbx_seq_one_letter_code
_entity_poly.pdbx_strand_id
1 'polypeptide(L)'
;MTPNVLVNGIGASFGIATGPVVILMGPDDFGVMIDDAVLVCPMTTPEWVPVMTRASAIVTDEGGKMSHAAIVCRELGVPAVVGTGSATKDLNGVPTVTVDGSKGEVYGS
;
A
#
# COMPACT_ATOMS: atom_id res chain seq x y z
N MET A 1 5.52 15.81 18.35
CA MET A 1 4.21 15.86 17.67
C MET A 1 3.90 14.49 17.09
N THR A 2 2.71 13.99 17.34
CA THR A 2 2.30 12.68 16.83
C THR A 2 1.95 12.80 15.34
N PRO A 3 2.47 11.92 14.48
CA PRO A 3 2.08 11.93 13.07
C PRO A 3 0.57 11.75 12.92
N ASN A 4 0.03 12.36 11.87
CA ASN A 4 -1.40 12.25 11.58
C ASN A 4 -1.66 10.93 10.85
N VAL A 5 -2.27 9.97 11.55
CA VAL A 5 -2.63 8.68 10.97
C VAL A 5 -3.87 8.88 10.10
N LEU A 6 -3.73 8.64 8.81
CA LEU A 6 -4.82 8.78 7.85
C LEU A 6 -5.63 7.49 7.68
N VAL A 7 -4.95 6.35 7.76
CA VAL A 7 -5.57 5.04 7.54
C VAL A 7 -4.92 4.01 8.45
N ASN A 8 -5.72 3.11 8.99
CA ASN A 8 -5.27 1.98 9.79
C ASN A 8 -5.67 0.66 9.12
N GLY A 9 -4.84 -0.34 9.26
CA GLY A 9 -5.13 -1.68 8.78
C GLY A 9 -4.28 -2.71 9.50
N ILE A 10 -4.04 -3.82 8.84
CA ILE A 10 -3.20 -4.90 9.35
C ILE A 10 -1.79 -4.70 8.83
N GLY A 11 -0.81 -4.63 9.73
CA GLY A 11 0.59 -4.63 9.36
C GLY A 11 0.96 -6.01 8.80
N ALA A 12 1.14 -6.10 7.50
CA ALA A 12 1.31 -7.37 6.81
C ALA A 12 2.74 -7.67 6.41
N SER A 13 3.54 -6.64 6.22
CA SER A 13 4.97 -6.77 5.89
C SER A 13 5.69 -5.60 6.56
N PHE A 14 6.67 -5.91 7.41
CA PHE A 14 7.27 -4.89 8.26
C PHE A 14 8.16 -3.91 7.47
N GLY A 15 8.39 -2.77 8.08
CA GLY A 15 9.22 -1.71 7.52
C GLY A 15 8.46 -0.42 7.39
N ILE A 16 9.18 0.64 7.08
CA ILE A 16 8.62 1.99 6.90
C ILE A 16 9.13 2.54 5.58
N ALA A 17 8.23 3.10 4.79
CA ALA A 17 8.59 3.75 3.53
C ALA A 17 7.69 4.96 3.29
N THR A 18 8.25 5.95 2.61
CA THR A 18 7.55 7.19 2.26
C THR A 18 7.60 7.36 0.75
N GLY A 19 6.50 7.77 0.15
CA GLY A 19 6.48 8.02 -1.28
C GLY A 19 5.17 8.64 -1.75
N PRO A 20 5.12 9.02 -3.03
CA PRO A 20 3.91 9.56 -3.61
C PRO A 20 2.83 8.48 -3.69
N VAL A 21 1.59 8.88 -3.50
CA VAL A 21 0.44 7.97 -3.58
C VAL A 21 0.07 7.74 -5.03
N VAL A 22 -0.03 6.47 -5.42
CA VAL A 22 -0.59 6.08 -6.72
C VAL A 22 -1.71 5.09 -6.45
N ILE A 23 -2.93 5.45 -6.84
CA ILE A 23 -4.11 4.61 -6.65
C ILE A 23 -4.41 3.89 -7.95
N LEU A 24 -4.38 2.56 -7.91
CA LEU A 24 -4.73 1.71 -9.05
C LEU A 24 -5.93 0.88 -8.67
N MET A 25 -7.03 1.05 -9.40
CA MET A 25 -8.28 0.34 -9.08
C MET A 25 -8.36 -1.03 -9.75
N GLY A 26 -7.57 -1.25 -10.79
CA GLY A 26 -7.52 -2.51 -11.52
C GLY A 26 -6.40 -2.51 -12.55
N PRO A 27 -6.22 -3.63 -13.28
CA PRO A 27 -5.13 -3.75 -14.28
C PRO A 27 -5.14 -2.68 -15.36
N ASP A 28 -6.30 -2.12 -15.70
CA ASP A 28 -6.38 -1.05 -16.70
C ASP A 28 -5.61 0.21 -16.27
N ASP A 29 -5.36 0.35 -14.96
CA ASP A 29 -4.65 1.50 -14.42
C ASP A 29 -3.14 1.29 -14.33
N PHE A 30 -2.61 0.10 -14.67
CA PHE A 30 -1.19 -0.20 -14.46
C PHE A 30 -0.24 0.80 -15.13
N GLY A 31 -0.67 1.41 -16.23
CA GLY A 31 0.14 2.38 -16.96
C GLY A 31 0.45 3.66 -16.18
N VAL A 32 -0.29 3.97 -15.12
CA VAL A 32 -0.02 5.18 -14.32
C VAL A 32 0.91 4.93 -13.14
N MET A 33 1.36 3.67 -12.94
CA MET A 33 2.32 3.37 -11.88
C MET A 33 3.67 4.04 -12.16
N ILE A 34 4.29 4.57 -11.09
CA ILE A 34 5.62 5.15 -11.14
C ILE A 34 6.50 4.45 -10.11
N ASP A 35 7.82 4.44 -10.37
CA ASP A 35 8.76 3.79 -9.47
C ASP A 35 8.81 4.47 -8.11
N ASP A 36 8.94 3.65 -7.06
CA ASP A 36 9.05 4.09 -5.68
C ASP A 36 7.80 4.77 -5.12
N ALA A 37 6.66 4.64 -5.80
CA ALA A 37 5.39 5.13 -5.28
C ALA A 37 4.84 4.20 -4.19
N VAL A 38 3.98 4.74 -3.36
CA VAL A 38 3.14 3.95 -2.47
C VAL A 38 1.91 3.52 -3.29
N LEU A 39 1.84 2.23 -3.58
CA LEU A 39 0.73 1.66 -4.34
C LEU A 39 -0.47 1.45 -3.42
N VAL A 40 -1.59 2.07 -3.76
CA VAL A 40 -2.85 1.93 -3.04
C VAL A 40 -3.86 1.31 -3.98
N CYS A 41 -4.48 0.21 -3.57
CA CYS A 41 -5.39 -0.53 -4.43
C CYS A 41 -6.43 -1.30 -3.61
N PRO A 42 -7.52 -1.76 -4.24
CA PRO A 42 -8.52 -2.56 -3.52
C PRO A 42 -7.97 -3.88 -3.02
N MET A 43 -7.28 -4.61 -3.86
CA MET A 43 -6.65 -5.91 -3.59
C MET A 43 -5.66 -6.20 -4.71
N THR A 44 -4.86 -7.24 -4.58
CA THR A 44 -3.95 -7.68 -5.63
C THR A 44 -4.20 -9.12 -6.02
N THR A 45 -3.84 -9.46 -7.24
CA THR A 45 -3.82 -10.83 -7.78
C THR A 45 -2.46 -11.02 -8.46
N PRO A 46 -2.11 -12.23 -8.92
CA PRO A 46 -0.79 -12.47 -9.52
C PRO A 46 -0.40 -11.53 -10.66
N GLU A 47 -1.37 -11.05 -11.45
CA GLU A 47 -1.06 -10.12 -12.54
C GLU A 47 -0.56 -8.75 -12.06
N TRP A 48 -0.75 -8.44 -10.77
CA TRP A 48 -0.28 -7.18 -10.17
C TRP A 48 1.21 -7.19 -9.84
N VAL A 49 1.86 -8.36 -9.81
CA VAL A 49 3.24 -8.48 -9.34
C VAL A 49 4.20 -7.50 -10.04
N PRO A 50 4.15 -7.32 -11.36
CA PRO A 50 5.06 -6.36 -12.00
C PRO A 50 4.96 -4.93 -11.45
N VAL A 51 3.76 -4.42 -11.17
CA VAL A 51 3.65 -3.08 -10.57
C VAL A 51 4.00 -3.10 -9.09
N MET A 52 3.75 -4.20 -8.39
CA MET A 52 4.12 -4.34 -6.98
C MET A 52 5.64 -4.27 -6.79
N THR A 53 6.43 -4.80 -7.71
CA THR A 53 7.89 -4.76 -7.61
C THR A 53 8.44 -3.35 -7.72
N ARG A 54 7.68 -2.41 -8.24
CA ARG A 54 8.08 -1.01 -8.40
C ARG A 54 7.69 -0.12 -7.22
N ALA A 55 6.88 -0.64 -6.30
CA ALA A 55 6.35 0.14 -5.19
C ALA A 55 7.34 0.22 -4.03
N SER A 56 7.36 1.35 -3.33
CA SER A 56 8.10 1.50 -2.07
C SER A 56 7.32 0.92 -0.89
N ALA A 57 5.98 0.90 -0.99
CA ALA A 57 5.08 0.31 -0.02
C ALA A 57 3.75 0.02 -0.70
N ILE A 58 2.94 -0.85 -0.09
CA ILE A 58 1.64 -1.21 -0.64
C ILE A 58 0.58 -1.13 0.45
N VAL A 59 -0.58 -0.54 0.09
CA VAL A 59 -1.73 -0.40 0.98
C VAL A 59 -2.96 -0.91 0.26
N THR A 60 -3.71 -1.83 0.89
CA THR A 60 -4.91 -2.38 0.28
C THR A 60 -6.15 -2.18 1.14
N ASP A 61 -7.30 -2.07 0.48
CA ASP A 61 -8.60 -2.03 1.16
C ASP A 61 -8.94 -3.37 1.79
N GLU A 62 -8.75 -4.44 1.03
CA GLU A 62 -9.11 -5.80 1.42
C GLU A 62 -7.87 -6.62 1.75
N GLY A 63 -8.10 -7.72 2.46
CA GLY A 63 -7.06 -8.71 2.70
C GLY A 63 -6.68 -8.81 4.17
N GLY A 64 -5.93 -9.84 4.46
CA GLY A 64 -5.39 -10.13 5.78
C GLY A 64 -3.96 -10.60 5.68
N LYS A 65 -3.43 -11.14 6.76
CA LYS A 65 -2.01 -11.57 6.82
C LYS A 65 -1.67 -12.67 5.83
N MET A 66 -2.67 -13.40 5.34
CA MET A 66 -2.49 -14.50 4.37
C MET A 66 -2.99 -14.14 2.98
N SER A 67 -3.33 -12.88 2.73
CA SER A 67 -3.77 -12.43 1.42
C SER A 67 -2.60 -12.44 0.43
N HIS A 68 -2.93 -12.44 -0.86
CA HIS A 68 -1.91 -12.37 -1.93
C HIS A 68 -0.97 -11.19 -1.72
N ALA A 69 -1.52 -10.00 -1.46
CA ALA A 69 -0.71 -8.81 -1.24
C ALA A 69 0.26 -8.98 -0.08
N ALA A 70 -0.21 -9.53 1.06
CA ALA A 70 0.62 -9.74 2.22
C ALA A 70 1.77 -10.69 1.94
N ILE A 71 1.48 -11.81 1.30
CA ILE A 71 2.48 -12.84 0.98
C ILE A 71 3.54 -12.29 0.04
N VAL A 72 3.12 -11.65 -1.04
CA VAL A 72 4.04 -11.11 -2.05
C VAL A 72 4.89 -9.98 -1.46
N CYS A 73 4.30 -9.07 -0.67
CA CYS A 73 5.05 -7.98 -0.06
C CYS A 73 6.15 -8.49 0.86
N ARG A 74 5.88 -9.55 1.64
CA ARG A 74 6.91 -10.16 2.48
C ARG A 74 8.04 -10.75 1.64
N GLU A 75 7.71 -11.40 0.52
CA GLU A 75 8.73 -11.95 -0.39
C GLU A 75 9.57 -10.86 -1.03
N LEU A 76 8.95 -9.73 -1.39
CA LEU A 76 9.64 -8.60 -2.00
C LEU A 76 10.38 -7.72 -0.99
N GLY A 77 10.11 -7.87 0.29
CA GLY A 77 10.66 -7.00 1.33
C GLY A 77 10.08 -5.59 1.30
N VAL A 78 8.83 -5.45 0.84
CA VAL A 78 8.14 -4.17 0.71
C VAL A 78 7.17 -3.99 1.88
N PRO A 79 7.22 -2.85 2.61
CA PRO A 79 6.27 -2.60 3.69
C PRO A 79 4.83 -2.63 3.17
N ALA A 80 3.93 -3.22 3.96
CA ALA A 80 2.53 -3.33 3.53
C ALA A 80 1.55 -3.21 4.69
N VAL A 81 0.46 -2.50 4.44
CA VAL A 81 -0.70 -2.42 5.31
C VAL A 81 -1.90 -2.87 4.49
N VAL A 82 -2.57 -3.92 4.95
CA VAL A 82 -3.70 -4.51 4.23
C VAL A 82 -4.97 -4.43 5.08
N GLY A 83 -6.12 -4.66 4.45
CA GLY A 83 -7.38 -4.73 5.19
C GLY A 83 -7.81 -3.40 5.80
N THR A 84 -7.47 -2.28 5.18
CA THR A 84 -7.83 -0.95 5.70
C THR A 84 -9.32 -0.65 5.56
N GLY A 85 -9.98 -1.26 4.60
CA GLY A 85 -11.39 -1.03 4.29
C GLY A 85 -11.66 0.23 3.48
N SER A 86 -10.74 1.18 3.42
CA SER A 86 -11.04 2.50 2.86
C SER A 86 -9.86 3.24 2.25
N ALA A 87 -8.70 2.59 2.10
CA ALA A 87 -7.50 3.30 1.66
C ALA A 87 -7.65 3.96 0.28
N THR A 88 -8.28 3.28 -0.67
CA THR A 88 -8.47 3.84 -2.01
C THR A 88 -9.33 5.11 -2.00
N LYS A 89 -10.21 5.23 -1.02
CA LYS A 89 -11.04 6.41 -0.83
C LYS A 89 -10.32 7.48 -0.01
N ASP A 90 -9.78 7.08 1.14
CA ASP A 90 -9.22 8.03 2.11
C ASP A 90 -7.90 8.65 1.65
N LEU A 91 -7.13 7.94 0.82
CA LEU A 91 -5.86 8.45 0.31
C LEU A 91 -5.99 9.12 -1.06
N ASN A 92 -7.19 9.15 -1.63
CA ASN A 92 -7.42 9.84 -2.88
C ASN A 92 -7.20 11.35 -2.70
N GLY A 93 -6.31 11.91 -3.49
CA GLY A 93 -5.96 13.33 -3.38
C GLY A 93 -4.85 13.64 -2.38
N VAL A 94 -4.38 12.65 -1.63
CA VAL A 94 -3.24 12.81 -0.73
C VAL A 94 -1.95 12.61 -1.53
N PRO A 95 -1.05 13.61 -1.59
CA PRO A 95 0.09 13.51 -2.50
C PRO A 95 1.17 12.52 -2.04
N THR A 96 1.47 12.48 -0.75
CA THR A 96 2.57 11.67 -0.21
C THR A 96 2.18 11.13 1.15
N VAL A 97 2.53 9.86 1.40
CA VAL A 97 2.29 9.22 2.69
C VAL A 97 3.50 8.42 3.15
N THR A 98 3.54 8.14 4.45
CA THR A 98 4.48 7.20 5.05
C THR A 98 3.69 5.98 5.50
N VAL A 99 4.17 4.81 5.12
CA VAL A 99 3.53 3.53 5.46
C VAL A 99 4.38 2.81 6.50
N ASP A 100 3.78 2.50 7.65
CA ASP A 100 4.41 1.67 8.68
C ASP A 100 3.77 0.29 8.63
N GLY A 101 4.45 -0.64 7.97
CA GLY A 101 3.97 -2.00 7.80
C GLY A 101 4.06 -2.85 9.06
N SER A 102 4.79 -2.37 10.08
CA SER A 102 4.88 -3.06 11.38
C SER A 102 3.68 -2.74 12.25
N LYS A 103 3.26 -1.48 12.27
CA LYS A 103 2.13 -1.02 13.10
C LYS A 103 0.79 -1.08 12.38
N GLY A 104 0.77 -1.21 11.06
CA GLY A 104 -0.47 -1.16 10.29
C GLY A 104 -1.03 0.25 10.17
N GLU A 105 -0.15 1.26 10.07
CA GLU A 105 -0.53 2.67 10.03
C GLU A 105 -0.01 3.34 8.77
N VAL A 106 -0.82 4.27 8.23
CA VAL A 106 -0.43 5.10 7.09
C VAL A 106 -0.59 6.56 7.52
N TYR A 107 0.47 7.32 7.45
CA TYR A 107 0.49 8.71 7.89
C TYR A 107 0.53 9.68 6.73
N GLY A 108 -0.01 10.90 6.96
CA GLY A 108 0.26 12.03 6.10
C GLY A 108 1.72 12.45 6.22
N SER A 109 2.30 12.82 5.11
CA SER A 109 3.72 13.12 5.04
C SER A 109 3.96 14.45 4.31
#